data_30b9c7c62772a7f920d749847834dad2
#
_entry.id   30b9c7c62772a7f920d749847834dad2
#
_cell.length_a   1.000
_cell.length_b   1.000
_cell.length_c   1.000
_cell.angle_alpha   90.00
_cell.angle_beta   90.00
_cell.angle_gamma   90.00
#
_symmetry.space_group_name_H-M   'P 1'
#
loop_
_entity.id
_entity.type
_entity.pdbx_description
1 polymer ?
#
loop_
_entity_poly.entity_id
_entity_poly.type
_entity_poly.pdbx_seq_one_letter_code
_entity_poly.pdbx_strand_id
1 'polypeptide(L)'
;MKNIFGLFIAVALLSSCENNTELQIGKKTTMEVNPVFNAGKVALGEVIKAKFKVENTGDYALVLSDVKGSCSCTVADWTKDPIAPGESGIVEAQVNTESFSPGKISRSIRILSNTEPNLTIVNVEATIIR
;
A
#
# COMPACT_ATOMS: atom_id res chain seq x y z
N MET A 1 -20.73 -63.10 -31.08
CA MET A 1 -19.75 -62.76 -30.05
C MET A 1 -19.13 -61.43 -30.40
N LYS A 2 -19.64 -60.41 -29.80
CA LYS A 2 -19.13 -59.05 -30.04
C LYS A 2 -18.71 -58.45 -28.72
N ASN A 3 -17.43 -58.36 -28.56
CA ASN A 3 -16.86 -57.66 -27.43
C ASN A 3 -16.93 -56.15 -27.68
N ILE A 4 -17.83 -55.49 -26.99
CA ILE A 4 -17.87 -54.04 -26.98
C ILE A 4 -16.92 -53.60 -25.89
N PHE A 5 -15.75 -53.14 -26.26
CA PHE A 5 -14.80 -52.53 -25.39
C PHE A 5 -15.25 -51.05 -25.19
N GLY A 6 -15.90 -50.80 -24.05
CA GLY A 6 -16.21 -49.45 -23.65
C GLY A 6 -14.95 -48.73 -23.22
N LEU A 7 -14.46 -47.88 -24.08
CA LEU A 7 -13.37 -46.98 -23.74
C LEU A 7 -13.92 -45.85 -22.86
N PHE A 8 -13.77 -45.97 -21.54
CA PHE A 8 -14.00 -44.88 -20.62
C PHE A 8 -12.84 -43.89 -20.74
N ILE A 9 -13.06 -42.85 -21.50
CA ILE A 9 -12.18 -41.69 -21.47
C ILE A 9 -12.53 -40.91 -20.20
N ALA A 10 -11.71 -41.08 -19.16
CA ALA A 10 -11.75 -40.23 -17.98
C ALA A 10 -11.20 -38.85 -18.38
N VAL A 11 -12.11 -37.92 -18.67
CA VAL A 11 -11.75 -36.49 -18.81
C VAL A 11 -11.42 -36.00 -17.44
N ALA A 12 -10.14 -35.95 -17.13
CA ALA A 12 -9.65 -35.23 -15.96
C ALA A 12 -9.87 -33.74 -16.21
N LEU A 13 -10.89 -33.18 -15.58
CA LEU A 13 -11.11 -31.74 -15.51
C LEU A 13 -10.01 -31.16 -14.62
N LEU A 14 -8.95 -30.68 -15.24
CA LEU A 14 -7.98 -29.84 -14.58
C LEU A 14 -8.65 -28.50 -14.35
N SER A 15 -9.25 -28.34 -13.18
CA SER A 15 -9.64 -27.00 -12.70
C SER A 15 -8.37 -26.24 -12.38
N SER A 16 -7.88 -25.49 -13.34
CA SER A 16 -6.88 -24.47 -13.07
C SER A 16 -7.58 -23.35 -12.31
N CYS A 17 -7.31 -23.21 -11.02
CA CYS A 17 -7.65 -22.00 -10.29
C CYS A 17 -6.73 -20.91 -10.79
N GLU A 18 -7.13 -20.20 -11.82
CA GLU A 18 -6.53 -18.92 -12.17
C GLU A 18 -7.03 -17.89 -11.16
N ASN A 19 -6.14 -17.50 -10.25
CA ASN A 19 -6.36 -16.33 -9.44
C ASN A 19 -6.18 -15.11 -10.33
N ASN A 20 -7.15 -14.87 -11.18
CA ASN A 20 -7.24 -13.62 -11.91
C ASN A 20 -7.63 -12.54 -10.90
N THR A 21 -6.63 -11.83 -10.40
CA THR A 21 -6.88 -10.55 -9.74
C THR A 21 -7.29 -9.56 -10.82
N GLU A 22 -8.49 -9.69 -11.33
CA GLU A 22 -9.03 -8.72 -12.28
C GLU A 22 -9.20 -7.40 -11.57
N LEU A 23 -8.48 -6.39 -12.08
CA LEU A 23 -8.75 -5.00 -11.78
C LEU A 23 -10.16 -4.69 -12.27
N GLN A 24 -11.13 -4.77 -11.40
CA GLN A 24 -12.48 -4.34 -11.71
C GLN A 24 -12.53 -2.81 -11.69
N ILE A 25 -12.47 -2.22 -12.88
CA ILE A 25 -12.52 -0.76 -13.06
C ILE A 25 -13.76 -0.20 -12.37
N GLY A 26 -13.57 0.82 -11.52
CA GLY A 26 -14.64 1.49 -10.79
C GLY A 26 -15.10 0.81 -9.50
N LYS A 27 -14.50 -0.31 -9.12
CA LYS A 27 -14.78 -0.95 -7.84
C LYS A 27 -13.93 -0.31 -6.74
N LYS A 28 -14.58 0.01 -5.63
CA LYS A 28 -13.92 0.56 -4.45
C LYS A 28 -13.69 -0.53 -3.42
N THR A 29 -12.57 -0.44 -2.72
CA THR A 29 -12.24 -1.32 -1.60
C THR A 29 -12.04 -0.50 -0.33
N THR A 30 -11.62 -1.13 0.74
CA THR A 30 -11.25 -0.47 2.00
C THR A 30 -9.81 -0.78 2.33
N MET A 31 -9.16 0.13 3.06
CA MET A 31 -7.81 -0.10 3.53
C MET A 31 -7.64 0.34 4.98
N GLU A 32 -6.67 -0.25 5.64
CA GLU A 32 -6.18 0.18 6.95
C GLU A 32 -4.71 0.54 6.87
N VAL A 33 -4.35 1.63 7.52
CA VAL A 33 -2.99 2.09 7.68
C VAL A 33 -2.86 2.81 9.02
N ASN A 34 -1.74 2.63 9.71
CA ASN A 34 -1.47 3.43 10.91
C ASN A 34 -1.25 4.89 10.47
N PRO A 35 -2.06 5.85 10.96
CA PRO A 35 -2.01 7.22 10.48
C PRO A 35 -0.78 8.01 10.94
N VAL A 36 0.00 7.49 11.89
CA VAL A 36 1.15 8.19 12.45
C VAL A 36 2.37 7.29 12.50
N PHE A 37 3.47 7.78 11.96
CA PHE A 37 4.80 7.22 12.16
C PHE A 37 5.59 8.19 13.07
N ASN A 38 5.92 7.73 14.27
CA ASN A 38 6.71 8.52 15.21
C ASN A 38 8.18 8.10 15.14
N ALA A 39 9.01 8.97 14.60
CA ALA A 39 10.45 8.73 14.48
C ALA A 39 11.22 9.01 15.78
N GLY A 40 10.55 9.57 16.79
CA GLY A 40 11.20 9.95 18.05
C GLY A 40 12.16 11.13 17.91
N LYS A 41 13.30 11.07 18.59
CA LYS A 41 14.35 12.08 18.51
C LYS A 41 15.24 11.81 17.30
N VAL A 42 15.39 12.83 16.46
CA VAL A 42 16.17 12.78 15.22
C VAL A 42 17.16 13.93 15.23
N ALA A 43 18.41 13.66 14.94
CA ALA A 43 19.42 14.70 14.83
C ALA A 43 19.17 15.58 13.59
N LEU A 44 19.38 16.87 13.74
CA LEU A 44 19.26 17.82 12.64
C LEU A 44 20.17 17.41 11.48
N GLY A 45 19.61 17.34 10.27
CA GLY A 45 20.30 16.90 9.05
C GLY A 45 20.12 15.43 8.74
N GLU A 46 19.62 14.61 9.65
CA GLU A 46 19.29 13.22 9.35
C GLU A 46 18.04 13.12 8.46
N VAL A 47 18.01 12.11 7.62
CA VAL A 47 16.84 11.78 6.81
C VAL A 47 15.99 10.78 7.59
N ILE A 48 14.74 11.16 7.85
CA ILE A 48 13.75 10.26 8.46
C ILE A 48 13.23 9.33 7.36
N LYS A 49 13.31 8.02 7.59
CA LYS A 49 12.72 7.00 6.71
C LYS A 49 11.50 6.41 7.41
N ALA A 50 10.32 6.76 6.93
CA ALA A 50 9.06 6.28 7.46
C ALA A 50 8.45 5.24 6.52
N LYS A 51 7.98 4.12 7.07
CA LYS A 51 7.26 3.09 6.35
C LYS A 51 5.86 2.94 6.93
N PHE A 52 4.88 2.99 6.06
CA PHE A 52 3.49 2.74 6.40
C PHE A 52 3.04 1.45 5.72
N LYS A 53 2.62 0.49 6.50
CA LYS A 53 1.99 -0.74 5.98
C LYS A 53 0.53 -0.43 5.67
N VAL A 54 0.15 -0.60 4.41
CA VAL A 54 -1.21 -0.42 3.93
C VAL A 54 -1.82 -1.80 3.70
N GLU A 55 -2.91 -2.11 4.39
CA GLU A 55 -3.60 -3.39 4.27
C GLU A 55 -4.92 -3.23 3.51
N ASN A 56 -5.16 -4.08 2.53
CA ASN A 56 -6.44 -4.14 1.84
C ASN A 56 -7.42 -4.96 2.68
N THR A 57 -8.38 -4.28 3.30
CA THR A 57 -9.41 -4.89 4.16
C THR A 57 -10.74 -5.11 3.45
N GLY A 58 -10.82 -4.79 2.17
CA GLY A 58 -12.02 -4.93 1.36
C GLY A 58 -12.02 -6.16 0.47
N ASP A 59 -12.98 -6.22 -0.44
CA ASP A 59 -13.24 -7.37 -1.29
C ASP A 59 -12.66 -7.24 -2.71
N TYR A 60 -12.11 -6.08 -3.05
CA TYR A 60 -11.55 -5.78 -4.37
C TYR A 60 -10.08 -5.40 -4.27
N ALA A 61 -9.36 -5.46 -5.38
CA ALA A 61 -7.97 -5.04 -5.43
C ALA A 61 -7.82 -3.56 -5.01
N LEU A 62 -6.86 -3.29 -4.14
CA LEU A 62 -6.50 -1.94 -3.71
C LEU A 62 -5.42 -1.39 -4.63
N VAL A 63 -5.68 -0.23 -5.21
CA VAL A 63 -4.71 0.48 -6.06
C VAL A 63 -4.35 1.81 -5.42
N LEU A 64 -3.07 1.99 -5.12
CA LEU A 64 -2.52 3.27 -4.67
C LEU A 64 -2.12 4.06 -5.92
N SER A 65 -2.89 5.10 -6.25
CA SER A 65 -2.73 5.82 -7.50
C SER A 65 -1.73 6.97 -7.42
N ASP A 66 -1.59 7.58 -6.25
CA ASP A 66 -0.62 8.65 -6.01
C ASP A 66 -0.33 8.80 -4.53
N VAL A 67 0.90 9.18 -4.22
CA VAL A 67 1.34 9.48 -2.84
C VAL A 67 2.23 10.72 -2.89
N LYS A 68 1.86 11.75 -2.11
CA LYS A 68 2.60 13.01 -2.06
C LYS A 68 2.83 13.48 -0.64
N GLY A 69 4.04 13.94 -0.38
CA GLY A 69 4.36 14.69 0.84
C GLY A 69 3.81 16.11 0.81
N SER A 70 3.61 16.69 1.99
CA SER A 70 3.11 18.06 2.16
C SER A 70 4.14 19.16 1.87
N CYS A 71 5.43 18.81 1.79
CA CYS A 71 6.50 19.75 1.50
C CYS A 71 7.51 19.12 0.51
N SER A 72 8.35 19.98 -0.09
CA SER A 72 9.46 19.54 -0.94
C SER A 72 10.55 18.75 -0.17
N CYS A 73 10.51 18.80 1.14
CA CYS A 73 11.41 18.04 2.02
C CYS A 73 11.04 16.55 2.15
N THR A 74 9.88 16.15 1.62
CA THR A 74 9.38 14.79 1.70
C THR A 74 9.33 14.16 0.32
N VAL A 75 10.03 13.04 0.15
CA VAL A 75 9.96 12.20 -1.04
C VAL A 75 9.20 10.93 -0.68
N ALA A 76 8.24 10.55 -1.50
CA ALA A 76 7.42 9.37 -1.25
C ALA A 76 7.58 8.33 -2.38
N ASP A 77 7.53 7.07 -2.00
CA ASP A 77 7.43 5.93 -2.90
C ASP A 77 6.38 4.95 -2.35
N TRP A 78 5.83 4.10 -3.19
CA TRP A 78 4.76 3.21 -2.78
C TRP A 78 4.66 1.99 -3.66
N THR A 79 3.95 0.97 -3.18
CA THR A 79 3.61 -0.22 -3.96
C THR A 79 2.76 0.17 -5.17
N LYS A 80 3.27 -0.09 -6.38
CA LYS A 80 2.60 0.26 -7.65
C LYS A 80 1.62 -0.81 -8.12
N ASP A 81 1.88 -2.06 -7.79
CA ASP A 81 1.04 -3.17 -8.17
C ASP A 81 -0.26 -3.18 -7.36
N PRO A 82 -1.38 -3.65 -7.94
CA PRO A 82 -2.61 -3.86 -7.19
C PRO A 82 -2.39 -4.80 -6.00
N ILE A 83 -2.97 -4.44 -4.86
CA ILE A 83 -2.89 -5.19 -3.62
C ILE A 83 -4.16 -6.02 -3.48
N ALA A 84 -4.03 -7.34 -3.50
CA ALA A 84 -5.18 -8.25 -3.38
C ALA A 84 -5.87 -8.14 -2.01
N PRO A 85 -7.16 -8.49 -1.89
CA PRO A 85 -7.85 -8.56 -0.60
C PRO A 85 -7.06 -9.38 0.43
N GLY A 86 -6.90 -8.84 1.63
CA GLY A 86 -6.12 -9.44 2.71
C GLY A 86 -4.61 -9.29 2.60
N GLU A 87 -4.11 -8.78 1.49
CA GLU A 87 -2.69 -8.51 1.27
C GLU A 87 -2.32 -7.10 1.71
N SER A 88 -1.01 -6.84 1.79
CA SER A 88 -0.47 -5.55 2.22
C SER A 88 0.51 -4.98 1.21
N GLY A 89 0.53 -3.65 1.12
CA GLY A 89 1.54 -2.88 0.41
C GLY A 89 2.25 -1.94 1.37
N ILE A 90 3.19 -1.17 0.85
CA ILE A 90 4.01 -0.25 1.63
C ILE A 90 3.98 1.14 0.98
N VAL A 91 3.86 2.16 1.81
CA VAL A 91 4.15 3.55 1.48
C VAL A 91 5.40 3.94 2.26
N GLU A 92 6.42 4.36 1.55
CA GLU A 92 7.67 4.87 2.13
C GLU A 92 7.74 6.38 1.99
N ALA A 93 8.15 7.06 3.05
CA ALA A 93 8.41 8.48 3.01
C ALA A 93 9.81 8.77 3.56
N GLN A 94 10.54 9.64 2.89
CA GLN A 94 11.82 10.14 3.36
C GLN A 94 11.68 11.65 3.59
N VAL A 95 11.97 12.08 4.82
CA VAL A 95 11.90 13.48 5.22
C VAL A 95 13.31 13.98 5.52
N ASN A 96 13.78 14.92 4.69
CA ASN A 96 15.07 15.56 4.89
C ASN A 96 14.91 16.67 5.93
N THR A 97 15.69 16.59 7.01
CA THR A 97 15.57 17.53 8.14
C THR A 97 16.57 18.69 8.10
N GLU A 98 17.40 18.81 7.07
CA GLU A 98 18.46 19.84 6.99
C GLU A 98 17.94 21.26 7.16
N SER A 99 16.77 21.56 6.62
CA SER A 99 16.18 22.92 6.67
C SER A 99 15.26 23.15 7.87
N PHE A 100 15.15 22.18 8.77
CA PHE A 100 14.27 22.29 9.92
C PHE A 100 14.97 22.94 11.10
N SER A 101 14.17 23.59 11.94
CA SER A 101 14.64 24.05 13.26
C SER A 101 14.44 22.94 14.30
N PRO A 102 15.26 22.93 15.38
CA PRO A 102 15.01 22.03 16.50
C PRO A 102 13.61 22.18 17.08
N GLY A 103 13.02 21.07 17.48
CA GLY A 103 11.68 21.00 18.05
C GLY A 103 10.82 19.93 17.39
N LYS A 104 9.56 19.89 17.76
CA LYS A 104 8.60 18.93 17.22
C LYS A 104 8.21 19.30 15.79
N ILE A 105 8.20 18.29 14.93
CA ILE A 105 7.71 18.42 13.56
C ILE A 105 6.62 17.39 13.28
N SER A 106 5.73 17.74 12.37
CA SER A 106 4.75 16.82 11.77
C SER A 106 4.66 17.12 10.28
N ARG A 107 4.78 16.08 9.47
CA ARG A 107 4.67 16.19 8.00
C ARG A 107 3.63 15.21 7.50
N SER A 108 2.65 15.72 6.79
CA SER A 108 1.58 14.90 6.24
C SER A 108 1.94 14.33 4.87
N ILE A 109 1.40 13.14 4.61
CA ILE A 109 1.53 12.45 3.34
C ILE A 109 0.12 12.11 2.88
N ARG A 110 -0.17 12.44 1.63
CA ARG A 110 -1.48 12.22 1.01
C ARG A 110 -1.42 10.97 0.16
N ILE A 111 -2.30 10.04 0.42
CA ILE A 111 -2.44 8.77 -0.30
C ILE A 111 -3.75 8.79 -1.07
N LEU A 112 -3.69 8.72 -2.39
CA LEU A 112 -4.85 8.54 -3.25
C LEU A 112 -5.00 7.07 -3.61
N SER A 113 -6.20 6.54 -3.46
CA SER A 113 -6.51 5.14 -3.71
C SER A 113 -7.96 4.96 -4.16
N ASN A 114 -8.29 3.75 -4.60
CA ASN A 114 -9.66 3.37 -4.97
C ASN A 114 -10.51 3.02 -3.73
N THR A 115 -10.44 3.85 -2.71
CA THR A 115 -11.23 3.74 -1.48
C THR A 115 -12.27 4.86 -1.39
N GLU A 116 -13.17 4.79 -0.40
CA GLU A 116 -14.12 5.86 -0.08
C GLU A 116 -13.96 6.25 1.40
N PRO A 117 -13.49 7.48 1.68
CA PRO A 117 -13.00 8.48 0.74
C PRO A 117 -11.72 8.04 0.02
N ASN A 118 -11.46 8.61 -1.16
CA ASN A 118 -10.30 8.24 -1.97
C ASN A 118 -8.97 8.85 -1.48
N LEU A 119 -9.03 9.78 -0.55
CA LEU A 119 -7.87 10.43 0.04
C LEU A 119 -7.69 9.98 1.49
N THR A 120 -6.51 9.47 1.79
CA THR A 120 -6.07 9.14 3.16
C THR A 120 -4.83 9.95 3.51
N ILE A 121 -4.80 10.51 4.70
CA ILE A 121 -3.66 11.30 5.18
C ILE A 121 -2.99 10.57 6.33
N VAL A 122 -1.67 10.40 6.22
CA VAL A 122 -0.81 9.88 7.28
C VAL A 122 0.25 10.93 7.63
N ASN A 123 0.82 10.84 8.81
CA ASN A 123 1.77 11.83 9.31
C ASN A 123 3.06 11.17 9.79
N VAL A 124 4.16 11.83 9.49
CA VAL A 124 5.47 11.55 10.10
C VAL A 124 5.73 12.57 11.17
N GLU A 125 5.90 12.12 12.40
CA GLU A 125 6.19 12.97 13.55
C GLU A 125 7.59 12.68 14.09
N ALA A 126 8.28 13.73 14.52
CA ALA A 126 9.60 13.62 15.12
C ALA A 126 9.90 14.82 16.01
N THR A 127 10.90 14.67 16.84
CA THR A 127 11.51 15.78 17.58
C THR A 127 12.93 15.98 17.07
N ILE A 128 13.18 17.11 16.44
CA ILE A 128 14.51 17.44 15.90
C ILE A 128 15.38 17.96 17.04
N ILE A 129 16.54 17.37 17.20
CA ILE A 129 17.55 17.77 18.18
C ILE A 129 18.87 18.15 17.48
N ARG A 130 19.65 18.99 18.13
CA ARG A 130 20.99 19.38 17.65
C ARG A 130 22.03 18.31 17.98
#